data_41189d92bc1b2b2b0c959fc21c0bc8d8
#
_entry.id   41189d92bc1b2b2b0c959fc21c0bc8d8
#
_cell.length_a   1.000
_cell.length_b   1.000
_cell.length_c   1.000
_cell.angle_alpha   90.00
_cell.angle_beta   90.00
_cell.angle_gamma   90.00
#
_symmetry.space_group_name_H-M   'P 1'
#
loop_
_entity.id
_entity.type
_entity.pdbx_description
1 polymer ?
#
loop_
_entity_poly.entity_id
_entity_poly.type
_entity_poly.pdbx_seq_one_letter_code
_entity_poly.pdbx_strand_id
1 'polypeptide(L)'
;METYKFLLDLCLILLSTKVLGLLTRKFSMPQVVGALLAGVILGPGILGIITPTDFISDTAEVGVIVLMFCAGMETDVQELKKSGKSALIIALIGVLVPLGGGFLVALFFNHPNRIPSDASASLFLQNLFIGVILTATSVSITVETLKELGKLQTKSGSAIMAVIGVGVFQSNLFGRSE
;
A
#
# COMPACT_ATOMS: atom_id res chain seq x y z
N MET A 1 -4.69 34.94 5.94
CA MET A 1 -5.73 33.96 5.56
C MET A 1 -5.20 32.54 5.41
N GLU A 2 -3.90 32.35 5.43
CA GLU A 2 -3.24 31.04 5.31
C GLU A 2 -3.41 30.14 6.56
N THR A 3 -3.55 30.77 7.74
CA THR A 3 -3.54 30.07 9.04
C THR A 3 -4.71 29.11 9.25
N TYR A 4 -5.82 29.32 8.57
CA TYR A 4 -7.00 28.44 8.70
C TYR A 4 -7.20 27.49 7.52
N LYS A 5 -6.43 27.65 6.44
CA LYS A 5 -6.57 26.85 5.23
C LYS A 5 -6.30 25.37 5.52
N PHE A 6 -5.25 25.07 6.28
CA PHE A 6 -4.91 23.69 6.63
C PHE A 6 -6.02 22.98 7.43
N LEU A 7 -6.71 23.71 8.34
CA LEU A 7 -7.84 23.14 9.08
C LEU A 7 -9.03 22.87 8.16
N LEU A 8 -9.28 23.76 7.21
CA LEU A 8 -10.33 23.58 6.22
C LEU A 8 -10.03 22.38 5.31
N ASP A 9 -8.80 22.27 4.82
CA ASP A 9 -8.35 21.14 4.00
C ASP A 9 -8.49 19.81 4.76
N LEU A 10 -8.08 19.78 6.03
CA LEU A 10 -8.25 18.60 6.90
C LEU A 10 -9.72 18.26 7.12
N CYS A 11 -10.56 19.25 7.35
CA CYS A 11 -12.01 19.06 7.50
C CYS A 11 -12.63 18.51 6.22
N LEU A 12 -12.26 19.03 5.05
CA LEU A 12 -12.72 18.54 3.76
C LEU A 12 -12.27 17.12 3.50
N ILE A 13 -11.01 16.79 3.81
CA ILE A 13 -10.48 15.42 3.68
C ILE A 13 -11.29 14.47 4.57
N LEU A 14 -11.45 14.77 5.86
CA LEU A 14 -12.16 13.91 6.79
C LEU A 14 -13.63 13.74 6.43
N LEU A 15 -14.30 14.81 6.02
CA LEU A 15 -15.71 14.76 5.64
C LEU A 15 -15.90 13.96 4.36
N SER A 16 -15.14 14.25 3.33
CA SER A 16 -15.27 13.59 2.02
C SER A 16 -14.90 12.11 2.09
N THR A 17 -13.81 11.73 2.77
CA THR A 17 -13.42 10.35 2.97
C THR A 17 -14.48 9.57 3.74
N LYS A 18 -15.10 10.20 4.76
CA LYS A 18 -16.17 9.59 5.53
C LYS A 18 -17.43 9.40 4.69
N VAL A 19 -17.85 10.42 3.96
CA VAL A 19 -19.05 10.37 3.12
C VAL A 19 -18.89 9.35 2.00
N LEU A 20 -17.79 9.40 1.25
CA LEU A 20 -17.54 8.46 0.17
C LEU A 20 -17.25 7.05 0.69
N GLY A 21 -16.60 6.91 1.84
CA GLY A 21 -16.40 5.62 2.49
C GLY A 21 -17.74 4.96 2.90
N LEU A 22 -18.69 5.72 3.45
CA LEU A 22 -20.02 5.20 3.75
C LEU A 22 -20.79 4.83 2.47
N LEU A 23 -20.59 5.59 1.40
CA LEU A 23 -21.22 5.32 0.11
C LEU A 23 -20.67 4.01 -0.50
N THR A 24 -19.33 3.81 -0.51
CA THR A 24 -18.72 2.57 -1.02
C THR A 24 -19.12 1.36 -0.20
N ARG A 25 -19.27 1.51 1.11
CA ARG A 25 -19.78 0.45 1.99
C ARG A 25 -21.19 -0.01 1.60
N LYS A 26 -22.05 0.91 1.14
CA LYS A 26 -23.38 0.57 0.62
C LYS A 26 -23.31 -0.32 -0.63
N PHE A 27 -22.23 -0.26 -1.38
CA PHE A 27 -21.96 -1.12 -2.53
C PHE A 27 -21.11 -2.36 -2.17
N SER A 28 -21.03 -2.72 -0.88
CA SER A 28 -20.24 -3.86 -0.39
C SER A 28 -18.73 -3.74 -0.71
N MET A 29 -18.23 -2.52 -0.84
CA MET A 29 -16.81 -2.22 -1.03
C MET A 29 -16.18 -1.71 0.27
N PRO A 30 -14.89 -1.95 0.52
CA PRO A 30 -14.18 -1.37 1.66
C PRO A 30 -14.23 0.17 1.65
N GLN A 31 -14.28 0.79 2.84
CA GLN A 31 -14.32 2.27 2.96
C GLN A 31 -13.05 2.92 2.38
N VAL A 32 -11.93 2.20 2.40
CA VAL A 32 -10.67 2.69 1.83
C VAL A 32 -10.81 3.05 0.35
N VAL A 33 -11.66 2.35 -0.40
CA VAL A 33 -11.96 2.68 -1.81
C VAL A 33 -12.61 4.05 -1.91
N GLY A 34 -13.55 4.35 -1.01
CA GLY A 34 -14.18 5.67 -0.94
C GLY A 34 -13.19 6.78 -0.57
N ALA A 35 -12.27 6.49 0.35
CA ALA A 35 -11.22 7.45 0.72
C ALA A 35 -10.27 7.74 -0.46
N LEU A 36 -9.88 6.73 -1.23
CA LEU A 36 -9.08 6.91 -2.45
C LEU A 36 -9.83 7.73 -3.50
N LEU A 37 -11.10 7.45 -3.72
CA LEU A 37 -11.95 8.23 -4.62
C LEU A 37 -12.07 9.69 -4.17
N ALA A 38 -12.21 9.93 -2.86
CA ALA A 38 -12.22 11.28 -2.29
C ALA A 38 -10.92 12.03 -2.64
N GLY A 39 -9.76 11.38 -2.46
CA GLY A 39 -8.47 11.95 -2.80
C GLY A 39 -8.31 12.28 -4.28
N VAL A 40 -8.77 11.40 -5.18
CA VAL A 40 -8.73 11.65 -6.62
C VAL A 40 -9.65 12.80 -7.02
N ILE A 41 -10.86 12.85 -6.45
CA ILE A 41 -11.87 13.89 -6.79
C ILE A 41 -11.42 15.26 -6.28
N LEU A 42 -11.03 15.36 -5.00
CA LEU A 42 -10.67 16.65 -4.38
C LEU A 42 -9.24 17.07 -4.66
N GLY A 43 -8.38 16.11 -4.99
CA GLY A 43 -6.99 16.35 -5.32
C GLY A 43 -6.77 17.00 -6.68
N PRO A 44 -5.51 17.19 -7.06
CA PRO A 44 -5.14 17.88 -8.32
C PRO A 44 -5.57 17.13 -9.59
N GLY A 45 -6.00 15.88 -9.45
CA GLY A 45 -6.43 15.07 -10.59
C GLY A 45 -7.74 15.51 -11.23
N ILE A 46 -8.71 16.03 -10.46
CA ILE A 46 -10.05 16.42 -10.95
C ILE A 46 -10.40 17.85 -10.52
N LEU A 47 -10.64 18.09 -9.25
CA LEU A 47 -11.12 19.39 -8.77
C LEU A 47 -9.99 20.35 -8.34
N GLY A 48 -8.84 19.83 -7.92
CA GLY A 48 -7.71 20.63 -7.47
C GLY A 48 -8.02 21.51 -6.24
N ILE A 49 -9.03 21.15 -5.45
CA ILE A 49 -9.43 21.88 -4.24
C ILE A 49 -8.38 21.72 -3.17
N ILE A 50 -7.88 20.49 -3.01
CA ILE A 50 -6.84 20.14 -2.04
C ILE A 50 -5.53 19.97 -2.82
N THR A 51 -4.55 20.79 -2.48
CA THR A 51 -3.19 20.67 -3.03
C THR A 51 -2.28 20.00 -1.99
N PRO A 52 -1.38 19.11 -2.41
CA PRO A 52 -0.41 18.51 -1.50
C PRO A 52 0.47 19.63 -0.90
N THR A 53 0.46 19.71 0.42
CA THR A 53 1.32 20.56 1.22
C THR A 53 2.15 19.70 2.15
N ASP A 54 3.29 20.20 2.62
CA ASP A 54 4.14 19.48 3.57
C ASP A 54 3.35 19.04 4.80
N PHE A 55 2.48 19.92 5.31
CA PHE A 55 1.60 19.61 6.43
C PHE A 55 0.68 18.42 6.17
N ILE A 56 0.07 18.32 4.99
CA ILE A 56 -0.82 17.20 4.63
C ILE A 56 0.00 15.93 4.50
N SER A 57 1.20 16.00 3.90
CA SER A 57 2.11 14.87 3.77
C SER A 57 2.57 14.34 5.12
N ASP A 58 3.04 15.21 6.00
CA ASP A 58 3.48 14.85 7.35
C ASP A 58 2.32 14.26 8.18
N THR A 59 1.12 14.84 8.07
CA THR A 59 -0.08 14.34 8.74
C THR A 59 -0.47 12.95 8.21
N ALA A 60 -0.33 12.71 6.93
CA ALA A 60 -0.58 11.39 6.32
C ALA A 60 0.43 10.34 6.82
N GLU A 61 1.72 10.69 6.93
CA GLU A 61 2.74 9.80 7.49
C GLU A 61 2.45 9.43 8.94
N VAL A 62 2.08 10.40 9.77
CA VAL A 62 1.64 10.15 11.15
C VAL A 62 0.41 9.23 11.17
N GLY A 63 -0.54 9.45 10.26
CA GLY A 63 -1.72 8.60 10.12
C GLY A 63 -1.36 7.15 9.80
N VAL A 64 -0.40 6.92 8.90
CA VAL A 64 0.10 5.57 8.57
C VAL A 64 0.79 4.92 9.76
N ILE A 65 1.62 5.66 10.50
CA ILE A 65 2.29 5.15 11.71
C ILE A 65 1.26 4.70 12.75
N VAL A 66 0.25 5.53 13.04
CA VAL A 66 -0.82 5.20 13.98
C VAL A 66 -1.62 3.99 13.51
N LEU A 67 -1.96 3.91 12.23
CA LEU A 67 -2.66 2.77 11.64
C LEU A 67 -1.88 1.48 11.83
N MET A 68 -0.57 1.49 11.53
CA MET A 68 0.31 0.32 11.70
C MET A 68 0.46 -0.08 13.16
N PHE A 69 0.56 0.90 14.07
CA PHE A 69 0.62 0.65 15.51
C PHE A 69 -0.67 -0.04 16.01
N CYS A 70 -1.83 0.48 15.63
CA CYS A 70 -3.12 -0.12 15.99
C CYS A 70 -3.25 -1.54 15.43
N ALA A 71 -2.87 -1.76 14.18
CA ALA A 71 -2.87 -3.08 13.56
C ALA A 71 -1.93 -4.06 14.27
N GLY A 72 -0.76 -3.60 14.69
CA GLY A 72 0.20 -4.39 15.46
C GLY A 72 -0.38 -4.82 16.82
N MET A 73 -1.09 -3.93 17.52
CA MET A 73 -1.73 -4.26 18.79
C MET A 73 -2.89 -5.25 18.66
N GLU A 74 -3.61 -5.23 17.55
CA GLU A 74 -4.72 -6.15 17.28
C GLU A 74 -4.24 -7.53 16.78
N THR A 75 -2.96 -7.69 16.49
CA THR A 75 -2.39 -8.92 15.92
C THR A 75 -2.06 -9.94 17.02
N ASP A 76 -2.62 -11.15 16.93
CA ASP A 76 -2.31 -12.25 17.85
C ASP A 76 -1.00 -12.95 17.44
N VAL A 77 0.04 -12.74 18.26
CA VAL A 77 1.38 -13.32 18.05
C VAL A 77 1.36 -14.86 18.15
N GLN A 78 0.44 -15.45 18.93
CA GLN A 78 0.36 -16.91 19.04
C GLN A 78 -0.22 -17.53 17.78
N GLU A 79 -1.21 -16.91 17.17
CA GLU A 79 -1.76 -17.33 15.89
C GLU A 79 -0.76 -17.15 14.73
N LEU A 80 0.01 -16.06 14.79
CA LEU A 80 1.11 -15.85 13.84
C LEU A 80 2.14 -16.99 13.86
N LYS A 81 2.55 -17.43 15.06
CA LYS A 81 3.50 -18.54 15.24
C LYS A 81 2.94 -19.87 14.73
N LYS A 82 1.65 -20.13 14.93
CA LYS A 82 0.99 -21.35 14.42
C LYS A 82 0.91 -21.37 12.90
N SER A 83 0.75 -20.23 12.25
CA SER A 83 0.61 -20.09 10.81
C SER A 83 1.95 -19.98 10.07
N GLY A 84 3.08 -19.99 10.77
CA GLY A 84 4.40 -19.63 10.24
C GLY A 84 4.82 -20.35 8.96
N LYS A 85 4.63 -21.69 8.88
CA LYS A 85 4.98 -22.46 7.67
C LYS A 85 4.08 -22.10 6.48
N SER A 86 2.78 -21.99 6.69
CA SER A 86 1.83 -21.61 5.65
C SER A 86 2.05 -20.17 5.19
N ALA A 87 2.32 -19.27 6.14
CA ALA A 87 2.64 -17.87 5.85
C ALA A 87 3.91 -17.74 5.00
N LEU A 88 4.96 -18.53 5.28
CA LEU A 88 6.20 -18.52 4.49
C LEU A 88 5.95 -18.95 3.05
N ILE A 89 5.17 -20.00 2.82
CA ILE A 89 4.83 -20.48 1.47
C ILE A 89 4.01 -19.43 0.72
N ILE A 90 3.01 -18.85 1.38
CA ILE A 90 2.18 -17.80 0.80
C ILE A 90 3.02 -16.57 0.47
N ALA A 91 3.95 -16.16 1.35
CA ALA A 91 4.87 -15.05 1.11
C ALA A 91 5.75 -15.30 -0.10
N LEU A 92 6.33 -16.50 -0.20
CA LEU A 92 7.21 -16.89 -1.31
C LEU A 92 6.45 -16.84 -2.66
N ILE A 93 5.26 -17.43 -2.71
CA ILE A 93 4.42 -17.40 -3.90
C ILE A 93 3.97 -15.95 -4.20
N GLY A 94 3.57 -15.20 -3.18
CA GLY A 94 3.14 -13.81 -3.28
C GLY A 94 4.21 -12.85 -3.80
N VAL A 95 5.49 -13.19 -3.63
CA VAL A 95 6.62 -12.44 -4.20
C VAL A 95 7.01 -12.98 -5.58
N LEU A 96 7.15 -14.29 -5.72
CA LEU A 96 7.66 -14.90 -6.96
C LEU A 96 6.68 -14.74 -8.14
N VAL A 97 5.37 -14.81 -7.89
CA VAL A 97 4.38 -14.71 -8.98
C VAL A 97 4.33 -13.29 -9.57
N PRO A 98 4.20 -12.19 -8.79
CA PRO A 98 4.24 -10.84 -9.34
C PRO A 98 5.60 -10.50 -9.95
N LEU A 99 6.70 -10.94 -9.33
CA LEU A 99 8.05 -10.72 -9.84
C LEU A 99 8.23 -11.40 -11.20
N GLY A 100 7.89 -12.66 -11.29
CA GLY A 100 7.97 -13.42 -12.55
C GLY A 100 7.00 -12.88 -13.61
N GLY A 101 5.75 -12.60 -13.23
CA GLY A 101 4.76 -12.01 -14.12
C GLY A 101 5.19 -10.64 -14.64
N GLY A 102 5.67 -9.76 -13.74
CA GLY A 102 6.18 -8.45 -14.12
C GLY A 102 7.40 -8.50 -15.02
N PHE A 103 8.33 -9.40 -14.72
CA PHE A 103 9.50 -9.64 -15.56
C PHE A 103 9.11 -10.12 -16.96
N LEU A 104 8.18 -11.09 -17.06
CA LEU A 104 7.68 -11.59 -18.34
C LEU A 104 6.96 -10.50 -19.15
N VAL A 105 6.08 -9.73 -18.52
CA VAL A 105 5.42 -8.59 -19.17
C VAL A 105 6.46 -7.57 -19.65
N ALA A 106 7.45 -7.27 -18.82
CA ALA A 106 8.53 -6.35 -19.20
C ALA A 106 9.32 -6.87 -20.40
N LEU A 107 9.61 -8.17 -20.50
CA LEU A 107 10.26 -8.76 -21.68
C LEU A 107 9.49 -8.53 -22.99
N PHE A 108 8.14 -8.53 -22.94
CA PHE A 108 7.32 -8.29 -24.11
C PHE A 108 7.28 -6.82 -24.54
N PHE A 109 7.30 -5.89 -23.59
CA PHE A 109 7.12 -4.46 -23.87
C PHE A 109 8.41 -3.68 -23.90
N ASN A 110 9.46 -4.12 -23.20
CA ASN A 110 10.74 -3.43 -23.10
C ASN A 110 11.71 -3.97 -24.17
N HIS A 111 11.62 -3.41 -25.38
CA HIS A 111 12.50 -3.78 -26.48
C HIS A 111 13.73 -2.86 -26.58
N PRO A 112 14.88 -3.36 -27.05
CA PRO A 112 16.12 -2.59 -27.18
C PRO A 112 15.96 -1.29 -27.99
N ASN A 113 15.04 -1.28 -28.96
CA ASN A 113 14.79 -0.13 -29.84
C ASN A 113 14.02 1.04 -29.18
N ARG A 114 13.53 0.86 -27.94
CA ARG A 114 12.78 1.89 -27.20
C ARG A 114 13.58 2.49 -26.06
N ILE A 115 14.78 1.99 -25.81
CA ILE A 115 15.63 2.42 -24.71
C ILE A 115 16.59 3.48 -25.24
N PRO A 116 16.73 4.64 -24.55
CA PRO A 116 17.78 5.60 -24.87
C PRO A 116 19.15 4.93 -24.81
N SER A 117 20.02 5.27 -25.74
CA SER A 117 21.37 4.69 -25.86
C SER A 117 22.30 5.02 -24.68
N ASP A 118 21.89 5.91 -23.80
CA ASP A 118 22.57 6.34 -22.57
C ASP A 118 22.06 5.64 -21.29
N ALA A 119 21.15 4.66 -21.42
CA ALA A 119 20.67 3.91 -20.28
C ALA A 119 21.79 3.08 -19.63
N SER A 120 22.14 3.41 -18.39
CA SER A 120 23.23 2.80 -17.63
C SER A 120 22.96 1.34 -17.19
N ALA A 121 21.70 0.89 -17.22
CA ALA A 121 21.29 -0.43 -16.76
C ALA A 121 21.01 -1.38 -17.92
N SER A 122 21.46 -2.63 -17.80
CA SER A 122 21.15 -3.67 -18.79
C SER A 122 19.64 -3.94 -18.86
N LEU A 123 19.15 -4.37 -20.02
CA LEU A 123 17.75 -4.76 -20.22
C LEU A 123 17.24 -5.75 -19.19
N PHE A 124 18.09 -6.71 -18.81
CA PHE A 124 17.76 -7.69 -17.78
C PHE A 124 17.47 -7.01 -16.42
N LEU A 125 18.31 -6.07 -16.00
CA LEU A 125 18.13 -5.34 -14.74
C LEU A 125 16.88 -4.45 -14.78
N GLN A 126 16.59 -3.82 -15.91
CA GLN A 126 15.36 -3.02 -16.06
C GLN A 126 14.10 -3.89 -15.94
N ASN A 127 14.07 -5.04 -16.61
CA ASN A 127 12.95 -5.97 -16.55
C ASN A 127 12.79 -6.59 -15.15
N LEU A 128 13.90 -6.90 -14.49
CA LEU A 128 13.90 -7.37 -13.11
C LEU A 128 13.36 -6.31 -12.18
N PHE A 129 13.75 -5.06 -12.36
CA PHE A 129 13.29 -3.93 -11.55
C PHE A 129 11.77 -3.71 -11.70
N ILE A 130 11.23 -3.82 -12.92
CA ILE A 130 9.78 -3.78 -13.17
C ILE A 130 9.08 -4.92 -12.41
N GLY A 131 9.65 -6.12 -12.43
CA GLY A 131 9.15 -7.25 -11.65
C GLY A 131 9.13 -6.94 -10.14
N VAL A 132 10.21 -6.36 -9.61
CA VAL A 132 10.30 -5.95 -8.20
C VAL A 132 9.26 -4.89 -7.84
N ILE A 133 9.05 -3.88 -8.69
CA ILE A 133 8.00 -2.86 -8.47
C ILE A 133 6.62 -3.52 -8.33
N LEU A 134 6.31 -4.53 -9.14
CA LEU A 134 5.02 -5.24 -9.07
C LEU A 134 4.86 -6.14 -7.84
N THR A 135 5.94 -6.44 -7.12
CA THR A 135 5.84 -7.14 -5.82
C THR A 135 5.47 -6.20 -4.67
N ALA A 136 5.66 -4.89 -4.85
CA ALA A 136 5.36 -3.91 -3.82
C ALA A 136 3.85 -3.85 -3.58
N THR A 137 3.43 -4.26 -2.39
CA THR A 137 2.03 -4.28 -1.97
C THR A 137 1.79 -3.27 -0.85
N SER A 138 0.61 -2.64 -0.84
CA SER A 138 0.24 -1.72 0.24
C SER A 138 -0.18 -2.49 1.48
N VAL A 139 0.66 -2.44 2.49
CA VAL A 139 0.39 -3.01 3.82
C VAL A 139 -0.81 -2.32 4.46
N SER A 140 -0.85 -0.98 4.41
CA SER A 140 -1.90 -0.17 5.03
C SER A 140 -3.29 -0.50 4.49
N ILE A 141 -3.44 -0.57 3.18
CA ILE A 141 -4.71 -0.90 2.53
C ILE A 141 -5.16 -2.32 2.88
N THR A 142 -4.23 -3.27 2.90
CA THR A 142 -4.53 -4.68 3.23
C THR A 142 -5.02 -4.81 4.67
N VAL A 143 -4.33 -4.18 5.61
CA VAL A 143 -4.69 -4.22 7.04
C VAL A 143 -6.05 -3.58 7.26
N GLU A 144 -6.28 -2.38 6.72
CA GLU A 144 -7.56 -1.68 6.89
C GLU A 144 -8.73 -2.46 6.28
N THR A 145 -8.52 -3.03 5.09
CA THR A 145 -9.54 -3.88 4.45
C THR A 145 -9.85 -5.13 5.28
N LEU A 146 -8.85 -5.83 5.80
CA LEU A 146 -9.05 -7.00 6.66
C LEU A 146 -9.76 -6.63 7.96
N LYS A 147 -9.44 -5.46 8.53
CA LYS A 147 -10.08 -4.92 9.73
C LYS A 147 -11.55 -4.61 9.48
N GLU A 148 -11.87 -3.90 8.40
CA GLU A 148 -13.26 -3.58 8.03
C GLU A 148 -14.12 -4.81 7.75
N LEU A 149 -13.53 -5.84 7.15
CA LEU A 149 -14.20 -7.11 6.88
C LEU A 149 -14.34 -8.00 8.12
N GLY A 150 -13.74 -7.61 9.26
CA GLY A 150 -13.69 -8.43 10.50
C GLY A 150 -12.93 -9.74 10.28
N LYS A 151 -11.99 -9.79 9.34
CA LYS A 151 -11.23 -10.98 8.97
C LYS A 151 -9.78 -10.98 9.46
N LEU A 152 -9.37 -9.96 10.20
CA LEU A 152 -8.01 -9.80 10.68
C LEU A 152 -7.55 -11.00 11.52
N GLN A 153 -8.42 -11.51 12.41
CA GLN A 153 -8.13 -12.63 13.31
C GLN A 153 -8.52 -14.00 12.74
N THR A 154 -8.85 -14.10 11.47
CA THR A 154 -9.07 -15.39 10.82
C THR A 154 -7.74 -16.05 10.43
N LYS A 155 -7.74 -17.38 10.22
CA LYS A 155 -6.54 -18.10 9.75
C LYS A 155 -5.92 -17.47 8.49
N SER A 156 -6.76 -17.02 7.56
CA SER A 156 -6.30 -16.33 6.34
C SER A 156 -5.78 -14.93 6.64
N GLY A 157 -6.46 -14.18 7.50
CA GLY A 157 -6.02 -12.85 7.94
C GLY A 157 -4.68 -12.91 8.67
N SER A 158 -4.53 -13.85 9.62
CA SER A 158 -3.28 -14.07 10.35
C SER A 158 -2.14 -14.49 9.41
N ALA A 159 -2.42 -15.31 8.38
CA ALA A 159 -1.42 -15.69 7.39
C ALA A 159 -0.97 -14.47 6.55
N ILE A 160 -1.92 -13.63 6.11
CA ILE A 160 -1.62 -12.38 5.38
C ILE A 160 -0.81 -11.43 6.26
N MET A 161 -1.18 -11.26 7.53
CA MET A 161 -0.45 -10.42 8.48
C MET A 161 0.98 -10.93 8.73
N ALA A 162 1.18 -12.26 8.78
CA ALA A 162 2.50 -12.85 8.91
C ALA A 162 3.39 -12.57 7.67
N VAL A 163 2.82 -12.64 6.46
CA VAL A 163 3.51 -12.28 5.21
C VAL A 163 3.95 -10.82 5.25
N ILE A 164 3.06 -9.92 5.65
CA ILE A 164 3.33 -8.49 5.81
C ILE A 164 4.46 -8.26 6.83
N GLY A 165 4.40 -8.92 7.98
CA GLY A 165 5.42 -8.82 9.02
C GLY A 165 6.81 -9.23 8.54
N VAL A 166 6.90 -10.29 7.73
CA VAL A 166 8.18 -10.72 7.11
C VAL A 166 8.69 -9.66 6.13
N GLY A 167 7.82 -9.08 5.30
CA GLY A 167 8.19 -8.04 4.35
C GLY A 167 8.71 -6.76 5.02
N VAL A 168 8.05 -6.31 6.08
CA VAL A 168 8.48 -5.14 6.87
C VAL A 168 9.81 -5.39 7.58
N PHE A 169 10.02 -6.59 8.12
CA PHE A 169 11.29 -6.97 8.75
C PHE A 169 12.44 -6.94 7.74
N GLN A 170 12.21 -7.43 6.54
CA GLN A 170 13.21 -7.47 5.47
C GLN A 170 13.58 -6.07 4.98
N SER A 171 12.61 -5.16 4.82
CA SER A 171 12.88 -3.77 4.43
C SER A 171 13.71 -3.01 5.47
N ASN A 172 13.47 -3.26 6.76
CA ASN A 172 14.28 -2.67 7.85
C ASN A 172 15.71 -3.24 7.93
N LEU A 173 15.92 -4.47 7.47
CA LEU A 173 17.27 -5.08 7.46
C LEU A 173 18.13 -4.50 6.32
N PHE A 174 17.53 -4.22 5.17
CA PHE A 174 18.23 -3.70 3.99
C PHE A 174 18.25 -2.17 3.90
N GLY A 175 17.31 -1.47 4.54
CA GLY A 175 17.23 0.00 4.57
C GLY A 175 18.20 0.68 5.55
N ARG A 176 19.01 -0.08 6.28
CA ARG A 176 19.94 0.44 7.30
C ARG A 176 21.38 0.60 6.79
N SER A 177 21.60 0.55 5.49
CA SER A 177 22.93 0.64 4.88
C SER A 177 23.19 1.99 4.19
N GLU A 178 22.50 3.09 4.61
CA GLU A 178 22.90 4.46 4.24
C GLU A 178 23.11 5.32 5.47
#